data_094066bf78c3baea133e6abed49eaa81
#
_entry.id   094066bf78c3baea133e6abed49eaa81
#
_cell.length_a   1.000
_cell.length_b   1.000
_cell.length_c   1.000
_cell.angle_alpha   90.00
_cell.angle_beta   90.00
_cell.angle_gamma   90.00
#
_symmetry.space_group_name_H-M   'P 1'
#
loop_
_entity.id
_entity.type
_entity.pdbx_description
1 polymer ?
#
loop_
_entity_poly.entity_id
_entity_poly.type
_entity_poly.pdbx_seq_one_letter_code
_entity_poly.pdbx_strand_id
1 'polypeptide(L)'
;MVSFGLFGDQGVFRSEATGAAQVVAGRFETGPINVEYNSKKGGNATIEALTRSLQAAANRLDTEKGVLFLILTSHGSPDGLAIKAGRLTETLTPSRLGDMLARTGVRHKVVVISACYSGVFIPRLANPDVLVITAADANHPSFGCQDKAKWTYFGDAFFNVALRKAVSLKDAFLDARSLVRKRELREHFEPSNPLMAGGADVLPLLVARP
;
A
#
# COMPACT_ATOMS: atom_id res chain seq x y z
N MET A 1 3.56 -9.46 -7.48
CA MET A 1 2.98 -8.25 -6.85
C MET A 1 1.52 -8.49 -6.50
N VAL A 2 1.08 -7.98 -5.34
CA VAL A 2 -0.31 -8.06 -4.83
C VAL A 2 -0.80 -6.65 -4.52
N SER A 3 -2.01 -6.28 -4.98
CA SER A 3 -2.62 -4.97 -4.74
C SER A 3 -4.10 -5.11 -4.40
N PHE A 4 -4.52 -4.55 -3.27
CA PHE A 4 -5.87 -4.74 -2.73
C PHE A 4 -6.55 -3.42 -2.39
N GLY A 5 -7.75 -3.20 -2.99
CA GLY A 5 -8.69 -2.15 -2.63
C GLY A 5 -9.75 -2.70 -1.68
N LEU A 6 -9.57 -2.49 -0.36
CA LEU A 6 -10.27 -3.25 0.67
C LEU A 6 -11.67 -2.72 1.00
N PHE A 7 -11.96 -1.43 0.76
CA PHE A 7 -13.23 -0.81 1.16
C PHE A 7 -14.14 -0.54 -0.05
N GLY A 8 -15.23 -1.31 -0.14
CA GLY A 8 -16.08 -1.36 -1.32
C GLY A 8 -17.09 -0.22 -1.49
N ASP A 9 -17.40 0.54 -0.44
CA ASP A 9 -18.44 1.58 -0.51
C ASP A 9 -17.96 2.84 -1.25
N GLN A 10 -16.64 2.96 -1.51
CA GLN A 10 -16.05 4.08 -2.24
C GLN A 10 -15.14 3.60 -3.37
N GLY A 11 -15.41 4.10 -4.58
CA GLY A 11 -14.73 3.68 -5.81
C GLY A 11 -13.24 4.04 -5.89
N VAL A 12 -12.78 5.01 -5.10
CA VAL A 12 -11.39 5.45 -5.08
C VAL A 12 -10.42 4.31 -4.75
N PHE A 13 -10.75 3.43 -3.80
CA PHE A 13 -9.85 2.34 -3.38
C PHE A 13 -9.68 1.28 -4.48
N ARG A 14 -10.73 0.97 -5.23
CA ARG A 14 -10.63 0.15 -6.44
C ARG A 14 -9.73 0.81 -7.48
N SER A 15 -9.97 2.09 -7.77
CA SER A 15 -9.23 2.83 -8.78
C SER A 15 -7.74 2.93 -8.42
N GLU A 16 -7.46 3.24 -7.15
CA GLU A 16 -6.09 3.35 -6.64
C GLU A 16 -5.36 2.00 -6.66
N ALA A 17 -5.97 0.92 -6.16
CA ALA A 17 -5.35 -0.40 -6.18
C ALA A 17 -4.96 -0.83 -7.61
N THR A 18 -5.84 -0.58 -8.58
CA THR A 18 -5.58 -0.89 -9.99
C THR A 18 -4.49 0.00 -10.59
N GLY A 19 -4.61 1.32 -10.40
CA GLY A 19 -3.66 2.28 -10.95
C GLY A 19 -2.25 2.16 -10.34
N ALA A 20 -2.17 1.94 -9.02
CA ALA A 20 -0.91 1.74 -8.32
C ALA A 20 -0.17 0.50 -8.83
N ALA A 21 -0.88 -0.61 -9.02
CA ALA A 21 -0.31 -1.83 -9.59
C ALA A 21 0.27 -1.59 -10.99
N GLN A 22 -0.44 -0.84 -11.85
CA GLN A 22 0.04 -0.50 -13.19
C GLN A 22 1.29 0.38 -13.16
N VAL A 23 1.33 1.38 -12.27
CA VAL A 23 2.50 2.28 -12.14
C VAL A 23 3.71 1.51 -11.64
N VAL A 24 3.57 0.69 -10.60
CA VAL A 24 4.67 -0.13 -10.08
C VAL A 24 5.19 -1.09 -11.14
N ALA A 25 4.31 -1.75 -11.90
CA ALA A 25 4.69 -2.65 -12.99
C ALA A 25 5.40 -1.92 -14.14
N GLY A 26 5.08 -0.67 -14.39
CA GLY A 26 5.76 0.16 -15.38
C GLY A 26 7.16 0.61 -14.94
N ARG A 27 7.42 0.66 -13.63
CA ARG A 27 8.69 1.17 -13.07
C ARG A 27 9.65 0.10 -12.60
N PHE A 28 9.15 -1.06 -12.23
CA PHE A 28 9.97 -2.17 -11.77
C PHE A 28 9.73 -3.40 -12.65
N GLU A 29 10.71 -4.30 -12.69
CA GLU A 29 10.47 -5.61 -13.24
C GLU A 29 9.58 -6.41 -12.29
N THR A 30 8.35 -6.68 -12.70
CA THR A 30 7.40 -7.42 -11.90
C THR A 30 7.01 -8.73 -12.57
N GLY A 31 6.95 -9.80 -11.78
CA GLY A 31 6.25 -11.03 -12.16
C GLY A 31 4.72 -10.81 -12.20
N PRO A 32 3.93 -11.88 -12.13
CA PRO A 32 2.48 -11.80 -12.17
C PRO A 32 1.91 -10.82 -11.15
N ILE A 33 0.90 -10.06 -11.60
CA ILE A 33 0.22 -9.04 -10.80
C ILE A 33 -1.15 -9.58 -10.41
N ASN A 34 -1.46 -9.59 -9.12
CA ASN A 34 -2.80 -9.87 -8.61
C ASN A 34 -3.41 -8.57 -8.05
N VAL A 35 -4.54 -8.15 -8.62
CA VAL A 35 -5.31 -7.00 -8.16
C VAL A 35 -6.69 -7.48 -7.75
N GLU A 36 -7.05 -7.26 -6.49
CA GLU A 36 -8.38 -7.54 -5.95
C GLU A 36 -8.97 -6.27 -5.34
N TYR A 37 -10.28 -6.11 -5.46
CA TYR A 37 -10.97 -4.96 -4.87
C TYR A 37 -12.41 -5.29 -4.50
N ASN A 38 -12.95 -4.51 -3.60
CA ASN A 38 -14.33 -4.58 -3.20
C ASN A 38 -15.18 -3.48 -3.88
N SER A 39 -16.48 -3.69 -3.87
CA SER A 39 -17.51 -2.77 -4.34
C SER A 39 -18.72 -2.81 -3.40
N LYS A 40 -19.66 -1.86 -3.56
CA LYS A 40 -20.92 -1.84 -2.79
C LYS A 40 -21.71 -3.16 -2.88
N LYS A 41 -21.56 -3.90 -3.99
CA LYS A 41 -22.24 -5.19 -4.21
C LYS A 41 -21.48 -6.39 -3.64
N GLY A 42 -20.26 -6.20 -3.16
CA GLY A 42 -19.33 -7.25 -2.72
C GLY A 42 -18.00 -7.16 -3.45
N GLY A 43 -17.18 -8.19 -3.32
CA GLY A 43 -15.86 -8.31 -3.95
C GLY A 43 -15.03 -9.40 -3.29
N ASN A 44 -13.81 -9.56 -3.79
CA ASN A 44 -12.90 -10.63 -3.35
C ASN A 44 -11.76 -10.13 -2.46
N ALA A 45 -11.64 -8.81 -2.22
CA ALA A 45 -10.57 -8.26 -1.39
C ALA A 45 -10.87 -8.50 0.11
N THR A 46 -10.84 -9.75 0.54
CA THR A 46 -11.04 -10.23 1.91
C THR A 46 -9.71 -10.66 2.53
N ILE A 47 -9.69 -10.89 3.85
CA ILE A 47 -8.51 -11.40 4.55
C ILE A 47 -8.06 -12.77 4.00
N GLU A 48 -9.01 -13.64 3.71
CA GLU A 48 -8.71 -14.95 3.14
C GLU A 48 -8.12 -14.84 1.74
N ALA A 49 -8.70 -13.99 0.88
CA ALA A 49 -8.17 -13.75 -0.46
C ALA A 49 -6.77 -13.13 -0.41
N LEU A 50 -6.53 -12.18 0.49
CA LEU A 50 -5.21 -11.59 0.69
C LEU A 50 -4.18 -12.66 1.10
N THR A 51 -4.55 -13.54 2.04
CA THR A 51 -3.70 -14.67 2.47
C THR A 51 -3.33 -15.58 1.29
N ARG A 52 -4.34 -15.99 0.50
CA ARG A 52 -4.11 -16.81 -0.70
C ARG A 52 -3.24 -16.13 -1.74
N SER A 53 -3.48 -14.84 -1.97
CA SER A 53 -2.75 -14.05 -2.96
C SER A 53 -1.28 -13.86 -2.59
N LEU A 54 -1.00 -13.59 -1.31
CA LEU A 54 0.37 -13.50 -0.79
C LEU A 54 1.10 -14.83 -0.94
N GLN A 55 0.46 -15.96 -0.59
CA GLN A 55 1.06 -17.28 -0.72
C GLN A 55 1.28 -17.65 -2.20
N ALA A 56 0.32 -17.37 -3.08
CA ALA A 56 0.46 -17.61 -4.51
C ALA A 56 1.57 -16.76 -5.15
N ALA A 57 1.77 -15.52 -4.67
CA ALA A 57 2.89 -14.68 -5.10
C ALA A 57 4.23 -15.23 -4.60
N ALA A 58 4.29 -15.67 -3.33
CA ALA A 58 5.48 -16.26 -2.74
C ALA A 58 5.94 -17.54 -3.47
N ASN A 59 5.00 -18.41 -3.83
CA ASN A 59 5.29 -19.67 -4.56
C ASN A 59 5.91 -19.44 -5.97
N ARG A 60 5.91 -18.21 -6.45
CA ARG A 60 6.46 -17.82 -7.77
C ARG A 60 7.75 -16.99 -7.66
N LEU A 61 8.18 -16.70 -6.43
CA LEU A 61 9.38 -15.92 -6.16
C LEU A 61 10.51 -16.82 -5.65
N ASP A 62 11.75 -16.43 -5.94
CA ASP A 62 12.87 -16.86 -5.14
C ASP A 62 12.73 -16.20 -3.76
N THR A 63 12.56 -16.99 -2.71
CA THR A 63 12.25 -16.47 -1.37
C THR A 63 13.40 -15.68 -0.74
N GLU A 64 14.64 -15.91 -1.19
CA GLU A 64 15.83 -15.22 -0.67
C GLU A 64 16.20 -13.96 -1.47
N LYS A 65 15.94 -13.96 -2.80
CA LYS A 65 16.37 -12.88 -3.72
C LYS A 65 15.21 -12.05 -4.25
N GLY A 66 14.02 -12.64 -4.32
CA GLY A 66 12.85 -11.97 -4.85
C GLY A 66 12.27 -10.93 -3.87
N VAL A 67 11.62 -9.90 -4.41
CA VAL A 67 10.92 -8.89 -3.61
C VAL A 67 9.41 -9.05 -3.76
N LEU A 68 8.72 -9.32 -2.66
CA LEU A 68 7.26 -9.33 -2.61
C LEU A 68 6.75 -7.89 -2.43
N PHE A 69 6.03 -7.37 -3.43
CA PHE A 69 5.43 -6.05 -3.39
C PHE A 69 3.95 -6.15 -3.05
N LEU A 70 3.53 -5.50 -1.96
CA LEU A 70 2.16 -5.44 -1.47
C LEU A 70 1.67 -4.00 -1.40
N ILE A 71 0.49 -3.73 -2.01
CA ILE A 71 -0.20 -2.45 -1.94
C ILE A 71 -1.57 -2.68 -1.31
N LEU A 72 -1.88 -1.93 -0.25
CA LEU A 72 -3.17 -1.92 0.42
C LEU A 72 -3.73 -0.51 0.43
N THR A 73 -4.97 -0.34 -0.02
CA THR A 73 -5.69 0.94 0.03
C THR A 73 -7.07 0.76 0.63
N SER A 74 -7.40 1.60 1.63
CA SER A 74 -8.64 1.51 2.40
C SER A 74 -8.84 2.71 3.32
N HIS A 75 -9.95 2.71 4.06
CA HIS A 75 -10.01 3.44 5.33
C HIS A 75 -9.15 2.77 6.40
N GLY A 76 -8.62 3.56 7.31
CA GLY A 76 -7.83 3.09 8.44
C GLY A 76 -8.26 3.71 9.76
N SER A 77 -7.93 3.03 10.85
CA SER A 77 -8.08 3.45 12.23
C SER A 77 -6.84 3.03 13.02
N PRO A 78 -6.70 3.43 14.30
CA PRO A 78 -5.64 2.93 15.17
C PRO A 78 -5.60 1.38 15.29
N ASP A 79 -6.72 0.69 15.05
CA ASP A 79 -6.81 -0.77 15.11
C ASP A 79 -6.35 -1.47 13.81
N GLY A 80 -6.31 -0.75 12.68
CA GLY A 80 -5.92 -1.32 11.39
C GLY A 80 -6.74 -0.83 10.21
N LEU A 81 -6.76 -1.61 9.11
CA LEU A 81 -7.45 -1.30 7.87
C LEU A 81 -8.87 -1.88 7.85
N ALA A 82 -9.84 -1.08 7.44
CA ALA A 82 -11.21 -1.53 7.24
C ALA A 82 -11.32 -2.36 5.97
N ILE A 83 -12.02 -3.49 6.06
CA ILE A 83 -12.43 -4.30 4.91
C ILE A 83 -13.95 -4.24 4.81
N LYS A 84 -14.45 -3.86 3.63
CA LYS A 84 -15.88 -3.79 3.34
C LYS A 84 -16.18 -4.42 1.99
N ALA A 85 -16.87 -5.57 2.00
CA ALA A 85 -17.25 -6.32 0.80
C ALA A 85 -18.75 -6.65 0.86
N GLY A 86 -19.59 -5.74 0.39
CA GLY A 86 -21.04 -5.86 0.55
C GLY A 86 -21.44 -5.85 2.03
N ARG A 87 -21.95 -6.97 2.53
CA ARG A 87 -22.32 -7.13 3.96
C ARG A 87 -21.15 -7.50 4.87
N LEU A 88 -20.08 -8.04 4.31
CA LEU A 88 -18.88 -8.38 5.10
C LEU A 88 -18.19 -7.12 5.59
N THR A 89 -17.87 -7.07 6.87
CA THR A 89 -17.06 -6.02 7.49
C THR A 89 -16.05 -6.67 8.41
N GLU A 90 -14.76 -6.40 8.18
CA GLU A 90 -13.63 -6.93 8.96
C GLU A 90 -12.59 -5.83 9.17
N THR A 91 -11.66 -6.08 10.09
CA THR A 91 -10.46 -5.23 10.29
C THR A 91 -9.20 -6.06 10.09
N LEU A 92 -8.32 -5.59 9.21
CA LEU A 92 -6.97 -6.13 9.04
C LEU A 92 -6.02 -5.43 10.01
N THR A 93 -5.73 -6.08 11.13
CA THR A 93 -4.84 -5.52 12.16
C THR A 93 -3.36 -5.64 11.76
N PRO A 94 -2.46 -4.80 12.32
CA PRO A 94 -1.01 -4.91 12.11
C PRO A 94 -0.45 -6.30 12.44
N SER A 95 -0.90 -6.92 13.54
CA SER A 95 -0.47 -8.27 13.92
C SER A 95 -0.85 -9.30 12.86
N ARG A 96 -2.12 -9.29 12.42
CA ARG A 96 -2.62 -10.23 11.42
C ARG A 96 -1.88 -10.10 10.09
N LEU A 97 -1.63 -8.87 9.63
CA LEU A 97 -0.85 -8.65 8.41
C LEU A 97 0.61 -9.13 8.58
N GLY A 98 1.23 -8.87 9.72
CA GLY A 98 2.58 -9.35 10.02
C GLY A 98 2.69 -10.87 9.97
N ASP A 99 1.72 -11.58 10.56
CA ASP A 99 1.69 -13.05 10.53
C ASP A 99 1.47 -13.60 9.12
N MET A 100 0.63 -12.95 8.32
CA MET A 100 0.42 -13.34 6.91
C MET A 100 1.71 -13.16 6.10
N LEU A 101 2.41 -12.04 6.25
CA LEU A 101 3.68 -11.77 5.56
C LEU A 101 4.80 -12.71 6.02
N ALA A 102 4.86 -13.06 7.30
CA ALA A 102 5.84 -14.01 7.82
C ALA A 102 5.63 -15.41 7.21
N ARG A 103 4.38 -15.87 7.09
CA ARG A 103 4.04 -17.17 6.50
C ARG A 103 4.40 -17.31 5.03
N THR A 104 4.64 -16.24 4.30
CA THR A 104 5.08 -16.30 2.90
C THR A 104 6.49 -16.88 2.75
N GLY A 105 7.31 -16.82 3.78
CA GLY A 105 8.72 -17.20 3.73
C GLY A 105 9.59 -16.27 2.87
N VAL A 106 9.01 -15.33 2.12
CA VAL A 106 9.79 -14.39 1.30
C VAL A 106 10.54 -13.43 2.21
N ARG A 107 11.84 -13.30 2.00
CA ARG A 107 12.70 -12.44 2.81
C ARG A 107 12.39 -10.95 2.57
N HIS A 108 12.54 -10.50 1.35
CA HIS A 108 12.46 -9.07 1.02
C HIS A 108 11.04 -8.64 0.64
N LYS A 109 10.53 -7.61 1.28
CA LYS A 109 9.15 -7.12 1.06
C LYS A 109 9.09 -5.60 0.98
N VAL A 110 8.22 -5.10 0.10
CA VAL A 110 7.75 -3.72 0.09
C VAL A 110 6.26 -3.72 0.41
N VAL A 111 5.86 -2.99 1.44
CA VAL A 111 4.47 -2.86 1.85
C VAL A 111 4.08 -1.38 1.80
N VAL A 112 3.16 -1.03 0.90
CA VAL A 112 2.63 0.32 0.79
C VAL A 112 1.19 0.32 1.30
N ILE A 113 0.90 1.16 2.30
CA ILE A 113 -0.42 1.26 2.93
C ILE A 113 -0.96 2.67 2.77
N SER A 114 -1.94 2.82 1.87
CA SER A 114 -2.65 4.06 1.60
C SER A 114 -3.94 4.11 2.42
N ALA A 115 -3.84 4.61 3.65
CA ALA A 115 -4.95 4.72 4.60
C ALA A 115 -4.66 5.73 5.72
N CYS A 116 -5.73 6.19 6.39
CA CYS A 116 -5.63 6.93 7.64
C CYS A 116 -4.92 6.07 8.70
N TYR A 117 -4.19 6.68 9.62
CA TYR A 117 -3.52 6.02 10.76
C TYR A 117 -2.59 4.86 10.35
N SER A 118 -2.20 4.78 9.07
CA SER A 118 -1.45 3.64 8.54
C SER A 118 -0.07 3.44 9.17
N GLY A 119 0.48 4.44 9.84
CA GLY A 119 1.70 4.33 10.63
C GLY A 119 1.66 3.31 11.76
N VAL A 120 0.46 2.89 12.22
CA VAL A 120 0.29 1.82 13.24
C VAL A 120 0.87 0.48 12.79
N PHE A 121 1.07 0.28 11.48
CA PHE A 121 1.64 -0.94 10.93
C PHE A 121 3.18 -0.99 11.03
N ILE A 122 3.85 0.17 11.13
CA ILE A 122 5.32 0.26 11.10
C ILE A 122 5.98 -0.56 12.22
N PRO A 123 5.59 -0.46 13.50
CA PRO A 123 6.27 -1.18 14.58
C PRO A 123 6.20 -2.70 14.44
N ARG A 124 5.17 -3.22 13.78
CA ARG A 124 5.00 -4.67 13.59
C ARG A 124 5.69 -5.19 12.32
N LEU A 125 5.83 -4.36 11.29
CA LEU A 125 6.24 -4.81 9.96
C LEU A 125 7.67 -4.39 9.59
N ALA A 126 8.07 -3.15 9.92
CA ALA A 126 9.31 -2.57 9.41
C ALA A 126 10.55 -3.20 10.06
N ASN A 127 11.48 -3.65 9.22
CA ASN A 127 12.78 -4.15 9.60
C ASN A 127 13.74 -4.04 8.38
N PRO A 128 15.03 -4.43 8.46
CA PRO A 128 15.94 -4.31 7.31
C PRO A 128 15.43 -5.00 6.02
N ASP A 129 14.76 -6.14 6.13
CA ASP A 129 14.25 -6.93 5.01
C ASP A 129 12.81 -6.51 4.58
N VAL A 130 12.14 -5.60 5.31
CA VAL A 130 10.78 -5.16 5.02
C VAL A 130 10.70 -3.64 5.01
N LEU A 131 10.49 -3.08 3.82
CA LEU A 131 10.22 -1.66 3.62
C LEU A 131 8.72 -1.39 3.79
N VAL A 132 8.35 -0.48 4.69
CA VAL A 132 6.96 -0.05 4.90
C VAL A 132 6.83 1.43 4.54
N ILE A 133 5.86 1.74 3.67
CA ILE A 133 5.50 3.11 3.27
C ILE A 133 4.04 3.33 3.62
N THR A 134 3.72 4.42 4.33
CA THR A 134 2.39 4.72 4.83
C THR A 134 1.92 6.10 4.41
N ALA A 135 0.61 6.25 4.14
CA ALA A 135 0.00 7.53 3.76
C ALA A 135 -0.16 8.50 4.94
N ALA A 136 -0.10 7.99 6.16
CA ALA A 136 -0.20 8.78 7.39
C ALA A 136 0.69 8.18 8.48
N ASP A 137 0.97 8.95 9.51
CA ASP A 137 1.53 8.41 10.74
C ASP A 137 0.47 7.65 11.57
N ALA A 138 0.82 7.24 12.79
CA ALA A 138 -0.07 6.45 13.66
C ALA A 138 -1.23 7.26 14.27
N ASN A 139 -1.15 8.60 14.24
CA ASN A 139 -2.03 9.49 14.98
C ASN A 139 -2.91 10.38 14.09
N HIS A 140 -2.68 10.39 12.78
CA HIS A 140 -3.34 11.31 11.87
C HIS A 140 -4.13 10.59 10.76
N PRO A 141 -5.24 11.19 10.29
CA PRO A 141 -5.91 10.75 9.07
C PRO A 141 -5.09 11.08 7.82
N SER A 142 -5.42 10.43 6.70
CA SER A 142 -5.06 10.85 5.34
C SER A 142 -6.32 11.27 4.59
N PHE A 143 -6.17 11.91 3.40
CA PHE A 143 -7.27 12.57 2.73
C PHE A 143 -7.49 12.07 1.30
N GLY A 144 -8.61 12.50 0.69
CA GLY A 144 -8.94 12.22 -0.70
C GLY A 144 -9.76 10.96 -0.94
N CYS A 145 -10.35 10.35 0.10
CA CYS A 145 -11.18 9.14 -0.01
C CYS A 145 -12.58 9.42 -0.57
N GLN A 146 -12.71 10.23 -1.64
CA GLN A 146 -13.99 10.56 -2.25
C GLN A 146 -14.40 9.49 -3.27
N ASP A 147 -15.69 9.16 -3.34
CA ASP A 147 -16.23 8.06 -4.18
C ASP A 147 -15.87 8.20 -5.68
N LYS A 148 -15.83 9.41 -6.20
CA LYS A 148 -15.50 9.70 -7.62
C LYS A 148 -14.02 9.98 -7.88
N ALA A 149 -13.19 10.03 -6.85
CA ALA A 149 -11.76 10.24 -7.02
C ALA A 149 -11.10 9.01 -7.64
N LYS A 150 -10.08 9.22 -8.47
CA LYS A 150 -9.25 8.12 -9.00
C LYS A 150 -8.15 7.70 -8.02
N TRP A 151 -7.73 8.64 -7.16
CA TRP A 151 -6.63 8.50 -6.22
C TRP A 151 -6.96 9.17 -4.90
N THR A 152 -6.46 8.64 -3.80
CA THR A 152 -6.30 9.38 -2.54
C THR A 152 -5.23 10.47 -2.72
N TYR A 153 -5.07 11.38 -1.78
CA TYR A 153 -4.00 12.40 -1.87
C TYR A 153 -2.61 11.76 -1.89
N PHE A 154 -2.40 10.77 -1.04
CA PHE A 154 -1.15 10.03 -1.01
C PHE A 154 -0.96 9.19 -2.28
N GLY A 155 -1.97 8.47 -2.72
CA GLY A 155 -1.90 7.66 -3.93
C GLY A 155 -1.61 8.48 -5.18
N ASP A 156 -2.23 9.67 -5.32
CA ASP A 156 -1.94 10.61 -6.39
C ASP A 156 -0.49 11.09 -6.33
N ALA A 157 -0.06 11.58 -5.17
CA ALA A 157 1.29 12.08 -4.99
C ALA A 157 2.37 11.00 -5.21
N PHE A 158 2.19 9.82 -4.62
CA PHE A 158 3.19 8.77 -4.63
C PHE A 158 3.19 7.97 -5.93
N PHE A 159 2.06 7.33 -6.28
CA PHE A 159 2.00 6.48 -7.47
C PHE A 159 1.86 7.29 -8.74
N ASN A 160 0.86 8.20 -8.81
CA ASN A 160 0.51 8.86 -10.06
C ASN A 160 1.51 9.94 -10.48
N VAL A 161 2.14 10.64 -9.54
CA VAL A 161 3.07 11.73 -9.84
C VAL A 161 4.53 11.33 -9.61
N ALA A 162 4.93 11.05 -8.38
CA ALA A 162 6.33 10.92 -8.02
C ALA A 162 6.96 9.64 -8.58
N LEU A 163 6.34 8.46 -8.38
CA LEU A 163 6.92 7.18 -8.78
C LEU A 163 7.10 7.03 -10.29
N ARG A 164 6.31 7.74 -11.10
CA ARG A 164 6.44 7.70 -12.57
C ARG A 164 7.77 8.26 -13.09
N LYS A 165 8.41 9.15 -12.34
CA LYS A 165 9.59 9.90 -12.77
C LYS A 165 10.79 9.81 -11.84
N ALA A 166 10.60 9.32 -10.62
CA ALA A 166 11.68 9.25 -9.64
C ALA A 166 12.76 8.24 -10.04
N VAL A 167 13.99 8.52 -9.65
CA VAL A 167 15.13 7.62 -9.90
C VAL A 167 15.07 6.41 -8.96
N SER A 168 14.57 6.58 -7.75
CA SER A 168 14.43 5.52 -6.76
C SER A 168 13.10 5.59 -6.03
N LEU A 169 12.73 4.49 -5.35
CA LEU A 169 11.53 4.45 -4.51
C LEU A 169 11.62 5.45 -3.34
N LYS A 170 12.84 5.67 -2.82
CA LYS A 170 13.09 6.66 -1.77
C LYS A 170 12.84 8.09 -2.27
N ASP A 171 13.33 8.43 -3.45
CA ASP A 171 13.10 9.76 -4.05
C ASP A 171 11.62 9.97 -4.34
N ALA A 172 10.94 8.94 -4.88
CA ALA A 172 9.49 8.97 -5.07
C ALA A 172 8.74 9.28 -3.77
N PHE A 173 9.14 8.65 -2.66
CA PHE A 173 8.52 8.89 -1.37
C PHE A 173 8.76 10.32 -0.85
N LEU A 174 9.98 10.83 -0.95
CA LEU A 174 10.30 12.20 -0.51
C LEU A 174 9.53 13.26 -1.30
N ASP A 175 9.45 13.09 -2.62
CA ASP A 175 8.66 13.96 -3.49
C ASP A 175 7.16 13.88 -3.14
N ALA A 176 6.64 12.67 -2.97
CA ALA A 176 5.24 12.46 -2.61
C ALA A 176 4.87 13.11 -1.27
N ARG A 177 5.72 12.94 -0.26
CA ARG A 177 5.54 13.56 1.06
C ARG A 177 5.46 15.09 0.96
N SER A 178 6.33 15.69 0.14
CA SER A 178 6.30 17.14 -0.13
C SER A 178 4.99 17.55 -0.83
N LEU A 179 4.55 16.80 -1.83
CA LEU A 179 3.31 17.06 -2.58
C LEU A 179 2.08 16.96 -1.68
N VAL A 180 1.99 15.92 -0.86
CA VAL A 180 0.90 15.73 0.12
C VAL A 180 0.86 16.93 1.07
N ARG A 181 2.00 17.27 1.69
CA ARG A 181 2.07 18.39 2.63
C ARG A 181 1.64 19.72 2.00
N LYS A 182 2.07 20.02 0.77
CA LYS A 182 1.66 21.23 0.03
C LYS A 182 0.15 21.25 -0.23
N ARG A 183 -0.45 20.09 -0.54
CA ARG A 183 -1.88 20.00 -0.79
C ARG A 183 -2.69 20.18 0.49
N GLU A 184 -2.30 19.53 1.58
CA GLU A 184 -2.93 19.65 2.89
C GLU A 184 -2.92 21.11 3.39
N LEU A 185 -1.77 21.78 3.31
CA LEU A 185 -1.65 23.19 3.67
C LEU A 185 -2.59 24.09 2.85
N ARG A 186 -2.67 23.88 1.52
CA ARG A 186 -3.53 24.67 0.64
C ARG A 186 -5.01 24.44 0.94
N GLU A 187 -5.38 23.24 1.35
CA GLU A 187 -6.76 22.85 1.64
C GLU A 187 -7.11 22.95 3.14
N HIS A 188 -6.20 23.50 3.96
CA HIS A 188 -6.37 23.70 5.40
C HIS A 188 -6.61 22.42 6.21
N PHE A 189 -6.00 21.32 5.79
CA PHE A 189 -6.01 20.06 6.53
C PHE A 189 -4.82 19.96 7.49
N GLU A 190 -5.03 19.26 8.61
CA GLU A 190 -3.94 18.80 9.46
C GLU A 190 -3.00 17.87 8.69
N PRO A 191 -1.69 17.88 8.98
CA PRO A 191 -0.74 17.05 8.25
C PRO A 191 -0.94 15.56 8.51
N SER A 192 -1.06 14.77 7.44
CA SER A 192 -1.12 13.30 7.55
C SER A 192 0.22 12.67 7.91
N ASN A 193 1.33 13.35 7.64
CA ASN A 193 2.70 12.88 7.92
C ASN A 193 3.02 11.50 7.33
N PRO A 194 3.07 11.32 6.00
CA PRO A 194 3.47 10.05 5.40
C PRO A 194 4.85 9.59 5.91
N LEU A 195 4.98 8.28 6.15
CA LEU A 195 6.20 7.68 6.71
C LEU A 195 6.77 6.60 5.79
N MET A 196 8.09 6.42 5.88
CA MET A 196 8.84 5.33 5.26
C MET A 196 9.79 4.77 6.30
N ALA A 197 9.75 3.46 6.54
CA ALA A 197 10.53 2.80 7.59
C ALA A 197 11.02 1.42 7.16
N GLY A 198 12.18 0.99 7.67
CA GLY A 198 12.80 -0.28 7.34
C GLY A 198 13.41 -0.32 5.94
N GLY A 199 13.59 -1.53 5.39
CA GLY A 199 13.96 -1.78 4.00
C GLY A 199 15.40 -1.49 3.62
N ALA A 200 16.34 -1.46 4.58
CA ALA A 200 17.76 -1.22 4.27
C ALA A 200 18.32 -2.24 3.27
N ASP A 201 17.88 -3.51 3.37
CA ASP A 201 18.31 -4.60 2.49
C ASP A 201 17.40 -4.74 1.25
N VAL A 202 16.24 -4.07 1.23
CA VAL A 202 15.29 -4.11 0.11
C VAL A 202 15.57 -3.02 -0.93
N LEU A 203 15.86 -1.80 -0.47
CA LEU A 203 16.05 -0.65 -1.36
C LEU A 203 17.11 -0.87 -2.45
N PRO A 204 18.28 -1.50 -2.17
CA PRO A 204 19.28 -1.79 -3.21
C PRO A 204 18.81 -2.78 -4.28
N LEU A 205 17.79 -3.61 -3.99
CA LEU A 205 17.24 -4.60 -4.92
C LEU A 205 16.23 -3.99 -5.90
N LEU A 206 15.74 -2.78 -5.63
CA LEU A 206 14.71 -2.11 -6.41
C LEU A 206 15.34 -1.22 -7.49
N VAL A 207 15.62 -1.81 -8.65
CA VAL A 207 16.12 -1.08 -9.82
C VAL A 207 14.94 -0.56 -10.61
N ALA A 208 14.73 0.76 -10.62
CA ALA A 208 13.70 1.39 -11.42
C ALA A 208 14.09 1.37 -12.91
N ARG A 209 13.12 1.07 -13.76
CA ARG A 209 13.28 1.22 -15.22
C ARG A 209 13.30 2.72 -15.58
N PRO A 210 14.07 3.11 -16.59
CA PRO A 210 14.11 4.50 -17.06
C PRO A 210 12.76 5.01 -17.57
#